data_18b0ebfac6c3f79cf16b4ed24df39de3
#
_entry.id   18b0ebfac6c3f79cf16b4ed24df39de3
#
_cell.length_a   1.000
_cell.length_b   1.000
_cell.length_c   1.000
_cell.angle_alpha   90.00
_cell.angle_beta   90.00
_cell.angle_gamma   90.00
#
_symmetry.space_group_name_H-M   'P 1'
#
loop_
_entity.id
_entity.type
_entity.pdbx_description
1 polymer ?
#
loop_
_entity_poly.entity_id
_entity_poly.type
_entity_poly.pdbx_seq_one_letter_code
_entity_poly.pdbx_strand_id
1 'polypeptide(L)'
;GYDGAEYRAQLLGENDSGNRYPVVTLVLYFGHEKPWNGPLSLKERLNIPQEFEPYVNDYKINLFQIAYLTREQVELFQSDFKVVADYFVQKRENGDYVPSSQELTHVQETLQLLSIMTNDNRFEEAYNTTTDGKKGGTRNMCEVLDKVENRGKAEGENKMASLMKMLFDQNRIDDAKKASEDEAYRAKLMAEFGIR
;
A
#
# COMPACT_ATOMS: atom_id res chain seq x y z
N GLY A 1 1.55 -23.32 16.67
CA GLY A 1 1.56 -21.96 16.10
C GLY A 1 2.94 -21.34 16.15
N TYR A 2 3.08 -20.12 15.65
CA TYR A 2 4.36 -19.39 15.57
C TYR A 2 5.02 -19.24 16.94
N ASP A 3 4.26 -18.86 17.99
CA ASP A 3 4.80 -18.70 19.35
C ASP A 3 5.46 -19.98 19.88
N GLY A 4 4.84 -21.13 19.62
CA GLY A 4 5.40 -22.42 20.01
C GLY A 4 6.69 -22.77 19.28
N ALA A 5 6.82 -22.37 18.00
CA ALA A 5 8.04 -22.56 17.22
C ALA A 5 9.16 -21.66 17.77
N GLU A 6 8.85 -20.40 18.08
CA GLU A 6 9.83 -19.45 18.67
C GLU A 6 10.28 -19.88 20.06
N TYR A 7 9.36 -20.32 20.93
CA TYR A 7 9.77 -20.86 22.24
C TYR A 7 10.62 -22.12 22.09
N ARG A 8 10.30 -23.00 21.12
CA ARG A 8 11.13 -24.18 20.82
C ARG A 8 12.51 -23.77 20.31
N ALA A 9 12.60 -22.77 19.43
CA ALA A 9 13.87 -22.27 18.93
C ALA A 9 14.75 -21.74 20.07
N GLN A 10 14.17 -21.01 21.03
CA GLN A 10 14.87 -20.55 22.23
C GLN A 10 15.37 -21.71 23.12
N LEU A 11 14.66 -22.83 23.13
CA LEU A 11 15.07 -24.02 23.89
C LEU A 11 16.21 -24.82 23.24
N LEU A 12 16.28 -24.80 21.90
CA LEU A 12 17.23 -25.58 21.12
C LEU A 12 18.45 -24.77 20.67
N GLY A 13 18.51 -23.48 20.99
CA GLY A 13 19.62 -22.59 20.61
C GLY A 13 20.92 -23.01 21.37
N GLU A 14 22.05 -23.00 20.65
CA GLU A 14 23.36 -23.40 21.17
C GLU A 14 23.87 -22.48 22.30
N ASN A 15 23.39 -21.27 22.40
CA ASN A 15 23.76 -20.29 23.42
C ASN A 15 22.69 -20.20 24.53
N ASP A 16 22.30 -21.32 25.10
CA ASP A 16 21.31 -21.32 26.18
C ASP A 16 21.86 -20.66 27.46
N SER A 17 21.64 -19.37 27.59
CA SER A 17 21.93 -18.60 28.80
C SER A 17 20.99 -18.93 29.98
N GLY A 18 20.02 -19.83 29.77
CA GLY A 18 18.94 -20.11 30.71
C GLY A 18 17.81 -19.05 30.71
N ASN A 19 18.02 -17.90 30.11
CA ASN A 19 17.00 -16.87 29.98
C ASN A 19 16.06 -17.17 28.80
N ARG A 20 14.76 -16.99 29.03
CA ARG A 20 13.74 -17.09 28.00
C ARG A 20 13.05 -15.75 27.86
N TYR A 21 12.82 -15.35 26.62
CA TYR A 21 12.12 -14.10 26.31
C TYR A 21 10.67 -14.38 25.96
N PRO A 22 9.75 -13.52 26.39
CA PRO A 22 8.35 -13.66 26.00
C PRO A 22 8.19 -13.45 24.48
N VAL A 23 7.43 -14.31 23.84
CA VAL A 23 7.04 -14.17 22.45
C VAL A 23 5.69 -13.43 22.40
N VAL A 24 5.63 -12.36 21.65
CA VAL A 24 4.41 -11.56 21.46
C VAL A 24 4.08 -11.54 19.97
N THR A 25 2.99 -12.19 19.61
CA THR A 25 2.48 -12.16 18.23
C THR A 25 1.50 -11.01 18.07
N LEU A 26 1.77 -10.13 17.10
CA LEU A 26 0.90 -9.06 16.70
C LEU A 26 0.26 -9.39 15.35
N VAL A 27 -1.03 -9.12 15.22
CA VAL A 27 -1.76 -9.24 13.97
C VAL A 27 -2.13 -7.83 13.51
N LEU A 28 -1.56 -7.41 12.37
CA LEU A 28 -1.85 -6.13 11.76
C LEU A 28 -2.95 -6.30 10.73
N TYR A 29 -4.09 -5.65 10.94
CA TYR A 29 -5.21 -5.66 10.02
C TYR A 29 -5.27 -4.33 9.25
N PHE A 30 -5.18 -4.41 7.92
CA PHE A 30 -5.15 -3.25 7.03
C PHE A 30 -6.47 -2.99 6.29
N GLY A 31 -7.50 -3.79 6.55
CA GLY A 31 -8.82 -3.53 6.00
C GLY A 31 -9.34 -2.15 6.43
N HIS A 32 -9.73 -1.32 5.45
CA HIS A 32 -10.19 0.03 5.70
C HIS A 32 -11.70 0.22 5.44
N GLU A 33 -12.33 -0.69 4.70
CA GLU A 33 -13.77 -0.64 4.45
C GLU A 33 -14.61 -1.03 5.67
N LYS A 34 -14.15 -2.03 6.42
CA LYS A 34 -14.85 -2.55 7.60
C LYS A 34 -13.84 -2.88 8.69
N PRO A 35 -14.17 -2.61 9.98
CA PRO A 35 -13.35 -3.09 11.07
C PRO A 35 -13.35 -4.62 11.14
N TRP A 36 -12.36 -5.16 11.80
CA TRP A 36 -12.31 -6.59 12.08
C TRP A 36 -13.53 -7.03 12.88
N ASN A 37 -14.19 -8.06 12.40
CA ASN A 37 -15.35 -8.67 13.07
C ASN A 37 -15.18 -10.18 13.30
N GLY A 38 -13.98 -10.71 13.05
CA GLY A 38 -13.67 -12.11 13.28
C GLY A 38 -13.33 -12.39 14.74
N PRO A 39 -13.19 -13.67 15.11
CA PRO A 39 -12.81 -14.07 16.45
C PRO A 39 -11.42 -13.55 16.82
N LEU A 40 -11.23 -13.26 18.10
CA LEU A 40 -9.97 -12.79 18.67
C LEU A 40 -9.24 -13.87 19.47
N SER A 41 -9.89 -15.04 19.62
CA SER A 41 -9.30 -16.15 20.35
C SER A 41 -9.64 -17.50 19.71
N LEU A 42 -8.86 -18.51 20.04
CA LEU A 42 -9.09 -19.88 19.59
C LEU A 42 -10.39 -20.45 20.19
N LYS A 43 -10.69 -20.16 21.46
CA LYS A 43 -11.89 -20.64 22.12
C LYS A 43 -13.16 -20.22 21.41
N GLU A 44 -13.19 -19.01 20.84
CA GLU A 44 -14.34 -18.52 20.06
C GLU A 44 -14.63 -19.35 18.79
N ARG A 45 -13.67 -20.18 18.36
CA ARG A 45 -13.79 -21.07 17.20
C ARG A 45 -14.08 -22.51 17.54
N LEU A 46 -13.97 -22.87 18.83
CA LEU A 46 -14.11 -24.24 19.29
C LEU A 46 -15.51 -24.44 19.88
N ASN A 47 -16.07 -25.61 19.60
CA ASN A 47 -17.27 -26.07 20.32
C ASN A 47 -16.83 -26.85 21.55
N ILE A 48 -16.68 -26.17 22.67
CA ILE A 48 -16.15 -26.74 23.92
C ILE A 48 -17.34 -27.07 24.84
N PRO A 49 -17.57 -28.35 25.22
CA PRO A 49 -18.52 -28.68 26.26
C PRO A 49 -18.17 -27.96 27.56
N GLN A 50 -19.19 -27.51 28.30
CA GLN A 50 -19.03 -26.66 29.48
C GLN A 50 -18.08 -27.27 30.53
N GLU A 51 -18.15 -28.59 30.74
CA GLU A 51 -17.29 -29.31 31.66
C GLU A 51 -15.81 -29.32 31.30
N PHE A 52 -15.47 -29.10 30.01
CA PHE A 52 -14.08 -29.07 29.54
C PHE A 52 -13.53 -27.66 29.42
N GLU A 53 -14.37 -26.62 29.47
CA GLU A 53 -13.93 -25.24 29.29
C GLU A 53 -12.73 -24.81 30.18
N PRO A 54 -12.67 -25.19 31.49
CA PRO A 54 -11.55 -24.84 32.35
C PRO A 54 -10.23 -25.48 31.96
N TYR A 55 -10.27 -26.58 31.20
CA TYR A 55 -9.09 -27.36 30.83
C TYR A 55 -8.56 -27.03 29.41
N VAL A 56 -9.29 -26.27 28.64
CA VAL A 56 -8.89 -25.85 27.31
C VAL A 56 -8.13 -24.54 27.38
N ASN A 57 -6.88 -24.55 26.95
CA ASN A 57 -6.08 -23.35 26.83
C ASN A 57 -6.63 -22.45 25.70
N ASP A 58 -6.63 -21.15 25.95
CA ASP A 58 -6.99 -20.17 24.95
C ASP A 58 -5.74 -19.50 24.36
N TYR A 59 -5.79 -19.18 23.06
CA TYR A 59 -4.77 -18.45 22.34
C TYR A 59 -5.41 -17.22 21.73
N LYS A 60 -5.07 -16.07 22.29
CA LYS A 60 -5.58 -14.76 21.83
C LYS A 60 -4.65 -14.13 20.83
N ILE A 61 -5.21 -13.42 19.87
CA ILE A 61 -4.45 -12.56 18.98
C ILE A 61 -4.40 -11.13 19.53
N ASN A 62 -3.24 -10.47 19.42
CA ASN A 62 -3.11 -9.05 19.69
C ASN A 62 -3.36 -8.30 18.37
N LEU A 63 -4.62 -7.92 18.14
CA LEU A 63 -5.06 -7.30 16.90
C LEU A 63 -4.83 -5.79 16.92
N PHE A 64 -4.14 -5.29 15.89
CA PHE A 64 -4.00 -3.87 15.61
C PHE A 64 -4.67 -3.55 14.28
N GLN A 65 -5.72 -2.76 14.32
CA GLN A 65 -6.47 -2.33 13.14
C GLN A 65 -5.87 -1.02 12.62
N ILE A 66 -4.96 -1.10 11.67
CA ILE A 66 -4.13 0.03 11.24
C ILE A 66 -4.97 1.18 10.69
N ALA A 67 -5.95 0.88 9.85
CA ALA A 67 -6.83 1.90 9.28
C ALA A 67 -7.74 2.59 10.34
N TYR A 68 -7.86 2.01 11.54
CA TYR A 68 -8.73 2.51 12.61
C TYR A 68 -7.95 3.13 13.77
N LEU A 69 -6.64 3.36 13.58
CA LEU A 69 -5.83 4.14 14.52
C LEU A 69 -6.30 5.59 14.53
N THR A 70 -6.17 6.25 15.69
CA THR A 70 -6.36 7.70 15.78
C THR A 70 -5.13 8.42 15.20
N ARG A 71 -5.28 9.71 14.89
CA ARG A 71 -4.17 10.53 14.42
C ARG A 71 -3.03 10.57 15.42
N GLU A 72 -3.35 10.68 16.72
CA GLU A 72 -2.37 10.66 17.80
C GLU A 72 -1.63 9.33 17.86
N GLN A 73 -2.30 8.22 17.60
CA GLN A 73 -1.67 6.89 17.56
C GLN A 73 -0.75 6.74 16.35
N VAL A 74 -1.12 7.28 15.20
CA VAL A 74 -0.25 7.31 14.01
C VAL A 74 1.01 8.11 14.29
N GLU A 75 0.91 9.23 15.00
CA GLU A 75 2.05 10.06 15.37
C GLU A 75 3.06 9.36 16.32
N LEU A 76 2.68 8.29 17.00
CA LEU A 76 3.58 7.51 17.85
C LEU A 76 4.58 6.66 17.07
N PHE A 77 4.31 6.35 15.80
CA PHE A 77 5.28 5.62 14.97
C PHE A 77 6.49 6.50 14.63
N GLN A 78 7.67 5.97 14.87
CA GLN A 78 8.94 6.65 14.61
C GLN A 78 9.62 6.18 13.32
N SER A 79 9.12 5.12 12.71
CA SER A 79 9.65 4.56 11.45
C SER A 79 8.80 4.97 10.25
N ASP A 80 9.25 4.62 9.06
CA ASP A 80 8.51 4.83 7.81
C ASP A 80 7.14 4.14 7.79
N PHE A 81 6.90 3.19 8.72
CA PHE A 81 5.58 2.59 8.92
C PHE A 81 4.51 3.62 9.28
N LYS A 82 4.89 4.78 9.82
CA LYS A 82 3.98 5.92 10.02
C LYS A 82 3.28 6.31 8.73
N VAL A 83 4.02 6.39 7.62
CA VAL A 83 3.46 6.73 6.30
C VAL A 83 2.48 5.65 5.83
N VAL A 84 2.80 4.37 6.08
CA VAL A 84 1.90 3.26 5.77
C VAL A 84 0.61 3.35 6.58
N ALA A 85 0.73 3.57 7.89
CA ALA A 85 -0.44 3.71 8.77
C ALA A 85 -1.31 4.91 8.38
N ASP A 86 -0.68 6.06 8.11
CA ASP A 86 -1.36 7.28 7.68
C ASP A 86 -2.12 7.08 6.36
N TYR A 87 -1.54 6.37 5.40
CA TYR A 87 -2.24 6.00 4.17
C TYR A 87 -3.58 5.31 4.45
N PHE A 88 -3.56 4.24 5.27
CA PHE A 88 -4.77 3.46 5.54
C PHE A 88 -5.80 4.23 6.37
N VAL A 89 -5.36 5.06 7.30
CA VAL A 89 -6.25 5.94 8.07
C VAL A 89 -6.93 6.95 7.16
N GLN A 90 -6.17 7.64 6.28
CA GLN A 90 -6.72 8.60 5.34
C GLN A 90 -7.68 7.92 4.33
N LYS A 91 -7.31 6.73 3.85
CA LYS A 91 -8.13 5.97 2.91
C LYS A 91 -9.50 5.63 3.50
N ARG A 92 -9.54 5.26 4.79
CA ARG A 92 -10.80 5.04 5.52
C ARG A 92 -11.59 6.32 5.72
N GLU A 93 -10.93 7.41 6.10
CA GLU A 93 -11.60 8.67 6.47
C GLU A 93 -12.10 9.46 5.25
N ASN A 94 -11.29 9.52 4.22
CA ASN A 94 -11.49 10.43 3.08
C ASN A 94 -11.68 9.72 1.74
N GLY A 95 -11.46 8.40 1.68
CA GLY A 95 -11.46 7.64 0.43
C GLY A 95 -10.23 7.86 -0.46
N ASP A 96 -9.35 8.79 -0.10
CA ASP A 96 -8.14 9.12 -0.83
C ASP A 96 -6.96 9.36 0.13
N TYR A 97 -5.76 9.49 -0.42
CA TYR A 97 -4.52 9.72 0.31
C TYR A 97 -3.82 10.99 -0.17
N VAL A 98 -3.60 11.89 0.77
CA VAL A 98 -2.76 13.07 0.59
C VAL A 98 -1.42 12.80 1.27
N PRO A 99 -0.33 12.69 0.51
CA PRO A 99 0.97 12.34 1.04
C PRO A 99 1.52 13.42 1.98
N SER A 100 2.27 12.98 2.99
CA SER A 100 2.97 13.87 3.90
C SER A 100 4.37 14.22 3.38
N SER A 101 4.93 15.33 3.84
CA SER A 101 6.30 15.74 3.57
C SER A 101 7.33 15.05 4.49
N GLN A 102 6.92 14.06 5.26
CA GLN A 102 7.83 13.31 6.13
C GLN A 102 8.92 12.62 5.30
N GLU A 103 10.17 12.79 5.70
CA GLU A 103 11.29 12.09 5.09
C GLU A 103 11.21 10.57 5.38
N LEU A 104 11.47 9.78 4.35
CA LEU A 104 11.55 8.32 4.41
C LEU A 104 13.00 7.88 4.45
N THR A 105 13.30 6.91 5.30
CA THR A 105 14.61 6.25 5.39
C THR A 105 14.69 5.06 4.44
N HIS A 106 13.58 4.31 4.28
CA HIS A 106 13.47 3.10 3.49
C HIS A 106 12.39 3.27 2.41
N VAL A 107 12.67 4.20 1.47
CA VAL A 107 11.70 4.60 0.42
C VAL A 107 11.24 3.40 -0.40
N GLN A 108 12.18 2.54 -0.86
CA GLN A 108 11.86 1.41 -1.73
C GLN A 108 10.98 0.38 -1.04
N GLU A 109 11.33 0.02 0.20
CA GLU A 109 10.59 -0.94 1.01
C GLU A 109 9.18 -0.45 1.33
N THR A 110 9.05 0.84 1.64
CA THR A 110 7.76 1.49 1.90
C THR A 110 6.88 1.49 0.65
N LEU A 111 7.43 1.86 -0.51
CA LEU A 111 6.71 1.84 -1.78
C LEU A 111 6.32 0.41 -2.18
N GLN A 112 7.22 -0.55 -2.02
CA GLN A 112 6.94 -1.96 -2.30
C GLN A 112 5.82 -2.49 -1.41
N LEU A 113 5.85 -2.17 -0.12
CA LEU A 113 4.80 -2.56 0.81
C LEU A 113 3.44 -1.97 0.38
N LEU A 114 3.39 -0.67 0.11
CA LEU A 114 2.17 0.00 -0.32
C LEU A 114 1.66 -0.53 -1.68
N SER A 115 2.55 -0.80 -2.65
CA SER A 115 2.16 -1.35 -3.95
C SER A 115 1.51 -2.74 -3.83
N ILE A 116 2.00 -3.57 -2.90
CA ILE A 116 1.45 -4.91 -2.66
C ILE A 116 0.12 -4.85 -1.91
N MET A 117 0.00 -3.92 -0.96
CA MET A 117 -1.14 -3.87 -0.03
C MET A 117 -2.30 -3.02 -0.53
N THR A 118 -2.08 -2.22 -1.56
CA THR A 118 -3.08 -1.29 -2.09
C THR A 118 -3.31 -1.57 -3.57
N ASN A 119 -4.46 -1.16 -4.09
CA ASN A 119 -4.71 -1.17 -5.54
C ASN A 119 -4.32 0.19 -6.19
N ASP A 120 -3.44 0.95 -5.54
CA ASP A 120 -3.01 2.26 -6.00
C ASP A 120 -1.76 2.11 -6.87
N ASN A 121 -1.94 2.18 -8.18
CA ASN A 121 -0.88 2.00 -9.17
C ASN A 121 0.24 3.05 -9.05
N ARG A 122 -0.03 4.20 -8.39
CA ARG A 122 0.99 5.24 -8.18
C ARG A 122 2.19 4.70 -7.40
N PHE A 123 1.97 3.80 -6.45
CA PHE A 123 3.06 3.21 -5.66
C PHE A 123 3.90 2.23 -6.47
N GLU A 124 3.28 1.42 -7.34
CA GLU A 124 4.00 0.51 -8.24
C GLU A 124 4.85 1.29 -9.24
N GLU A 125 4.28 2.33 -9.86
CA GLU A 125 5.00 3.19 -10.77
C GLU A 125 6.17 3.92 -10.08
N ALA A 126 5.94 4.43 -8.88
CA ALA A 126 6.97 5.08 -8.07
C ALA A 126 8.09 4.10 -7.71
N TYR A 127 7.75 2.88 -7.28
CA TYR A 127 8.72 1.83 -6.97
C TYR A 127 9.60 1.50 -8.18
N ASN A 128 8.99 1.24 -9.33
CA ASN A 128 9.69 0.92 -10.57
C ASN A 128 10.62 2.05 -11.02
N THR A 129 10.20 3.30 -10.83
CA THR A 129 11.01 4.48 -11.19
C THR A 129 12.19 4.69 -10.24
N THR A 130 12.03 4.33 -8.97
CA THR A 130 13.07 4.49 -7.94
C THR A 130 14.15 3.41 -8.05
N THR A 131 13.80 2.21 -8.55
CA THR A 131 14.75 1.10 -8.78
C THR A 131 15.67 1.29 -9.98
N ASP A 132 15.40 2.22 -10.89
CA ASP A 132 16.19 2.47 -12.10
C ASP A 132 17.55 3.18 -11.86
N GLY A 133 18.16 2.96 -10.70
CA GLY A 133 19.61 3.11 -10.52
C GLY A 133 20.17 4.51 -10.29
N LYS A 134 19.37 5.54 -10.08
CA LYS A 134 19.85 6.85 -9.62
C LYS A 134 19.81 6.96 -8.10
N LYS A 135 20.93 6.63 -7.47
CA LYS A 135 21.23 7.01 -6.07
C LYS A 135 21.18 8.54 -5.96
N GLY A 136 20.11 9.08 -5.49
CA GLY A 136 19.95 10.52 -5.30
C GLY A 136 18.48 10.86 -5.40
N GLY A 137 17.72 10.36 -4.47
CA GLY A 137 16.33 10.44 -4.68
C GLY A 137 15.56 11.10 -3.63
N THR A 138 14.44 11.32 -4.00
CA THR A 138 13.24 11.69 -3.32
C THR A 138 13.15 10.95 -2.00
N ARG A 139 12.99 11.72 -0.96
CA ARG A 139 13.04 11.22 0.41
C ARG A 139 11.70 11.33 1.12
N ASN A 140 10.69 11.91 0.49
CA ASN A 140 9.34 11.97 1.06
C ASN A 140 8.29 11.54 0.05
N MET A 141 7.13 11.16 0.56
CA MET A 141 6.05 10.60 -0.26
C MET A 141 5.42 11.63 -1.20
N CYS A 142 5.38 12.92 -0.82
CA CYS A 142 4.90 13.98 -1.70
C CYS A 142 5.71 14.03 -2.99
N GLU A 143 7.05 14.16 -2.86
CA GLU A 143 7.92 14.23 -4.03
C GLU A 143 7.88 12.96 -4.89
N VAL A 144 7.66 11.80 -4.27
CA VAL A 144 7.52 10.53 -5.00
C VAL A 144 6.27 10.55 -5.86
N LEU A 145 5.13 10.88 -5.28
CA LEU A 145 3.86 10.88 -6.00
C LEU A 145 3.74 12.04 -6.98
N ASP A 146 4.28 13.21 -6.66
CA ASP A 146 4.37 14.35 -7.59
C ASP A 146 5.14 14.00 -8.86
N LYS A 147 6.22 13.23 -8.74
CA LYS A 147 6.98 12.77 -9.91
C LYS A 147 6.18 11.83 -10.79
N VAL A 148 5.43 10.90 -10.20
CA VAL A 148 4.56 9.98 -10.93
C VAL A 148 3.46 10.78 -11.65
N GLU A 149 2.83 11.70 -10.96
CA GLU A 149 1.77 12.54 -11.54
C GLU A 149 2.29 13.42 -12.68
N ASN A 150 3.42 14.10 -12.48
CA ASN A 150 4.03 14.95 -13.51
C ASN A 150 4.47 14.13 -14.72
N ARG A 151 4.98 12.91 -14.52
CA ARG A 151 5.31 12.01 -15.63
C ARG A 151 4.05 11.60 -16.39
N GLY A 152 2.99 11.22 -15.69
CA GLY A 152 1.70 10.86 -16.30
C GLY A 152 1.12 12.02 -17.13
N LYS A 153 1.20 13.26 -16.61
CA LYS A 153 0.80 14.46 -17.35
C LYS A 153 1.61 14.66 -18.61
N ALA A 154 2.94 14.60 -18.50
CA ALA A 154 3.84 14.76 -19.65
C ALA A 154 3.64 13.66 -20.71
N GLU A 155 3.44 12.41 -20.29
CA GLU A 155 3.13 11.32 -21.21
C GLU A 155 1.78 11.54 -21.92
N GLY A 156 0.76 11.99 -21.18
CA GLY A 156 -0.54 12.33 -21.73
C GLY A 156 -0.47 13.47 -22.76
N GLU A 157 0.26 14.52 -22.44
CA GLU A 157 0.51 15.65 -23.37
C GLU A 157 1.26 15.20 -24.63
N ASN A 158 2.28 14.38 -24.51
CA ASN A 158 3.03 13.82 -25.63
C ASN A 158 2.17 12.92 -26.54
N LYS A 159 1.32 12.07 -25.95
CA LYS A 159 0.36 11.25 -26.71
C LYS A 159 -0.65 12.12 -27.46
N MET A 160 -1.17 13.14 -26.81
CA MET A 160 -2.09 14.08 -27.44
C MET A 160 -1.42 14.86 -28.59
N ALA A 161 -0.21 15.37 -28.39
CA ALA A 161 0.55 16.06 -29.42
C ALA A 161 0.84 15.14 -30.61
N SER A 162 1.20 13.88 -30.36
CA SER A 162 1.43 12.87 -31.40
C SER A 162 0.16 12.59 -32.20
N LEU A 163 -0.99 12.42 -31.52
CA LEU A 163 -2.27 12.24 -32.18
C LEU A 163 -2.64 13.42 -33.04
N MET A 164 -2.53 14.64 -32.50
CA MET A 164 -2.84 15.86 -33.26
C MET A 164 -1.98 15.99 -34.50
N LYS A 165 -0.66 15.74 -34.38
CA LYS A 165 0.25 15.75 -35.51
C LYS A 165 -0.19 14.78 -36.60
N MET A 166 -0.46 13.52 -36.26
CA MET A 166 -0.90 12.50 -37.23
C MET A 166 -2.21 12.87 -37.92
N LEU A 167 -3.16 13.45 -37.19
CA LEU A 167 -4.43 13.88 -37.74
C LEU A 167 -4.25 15.08 -38.70
N PHE A 168 -3.39 16.03 -38.37
CA PHE A 168 -3.06 17.14 -39.26
C PHE A 168 -2.30 16.70 -40.50
N ASP A 169 -1.34 15.79 -40.37
CA ASP A 169 -0.58 15.25 -41.50
C ASP A 169 -1.51 14.52 -42.51
N GLN A 170 -2.63 13.95 -42.01
CA GLN A 170 -3.64 13.29 -42.83
C GLN A 170 -4.82 14.22 -43.22
N ASN A 171 -4.73 15.52 -42.92
CA ASN A 171 -5.78 16.51 -43.17
C ASN A 171 -7.13 16.19 -42.52
N ARG A 172 -7.12 15.46 -41.40
CA ARG A 172 -8.30 15.06 -40.59
C ARG A 172 -8.63 16.11 -39.52
N ILE A 173 -8.88 17.32 -39.93
CA ILE A 173 -9.07 18.51 -39.04
C ILE A 173 -10.30 18.34 -38.13
N ASP A 174 -11.40 17.79 -38.68
CA ASP A 174 -12.64 17.61 -37.92
C ASP A 174 -12.47 16.53 -36.84
N ASP A 175 -11.70 15.48 -37.13
CA ASP A 175 -11.33 14.46 -36.13
C ASP A 175 -10.46 15.05 -35.03
N ALA A 176 -9.53 15.94 -35.35
CA ALA A 176 -8.70 16.62 -34.37
C ALA A 176 -9.53 17.50 -33.42
N LYS A 177 -10.50 18.25 -33.96
CA LYS A 177 -11.45 19.05 -33.16
C LYS A 177 -12.25 18.14 -32.22
N LYS A 178 -12.86 17.10 -32.77
CA LYS A 178 -13.69 16.19 -31.99
C LYS A 178 -12.87 15.47 -30.91
N ALA A 179 -11.65 15.02 -31.21
CA ALA A 179 -10.77 14.38 -30.24
C ALA A 179 -10.34 15.30 -29.10
N SER A 180 -10.29 16.63 -29.33
CA SER A 180 -9.98 17.59 -28.26
C SER A 180 -11.11 17.72 -27.22
N GLU A 181 -12.36 17.47 -27.62
CA GLU A 181 -13.55 17.65 -26.80
C GLU A 181 -14.13 16.32 -26.26
N ASP A 182 -13.96 15.21 -26.99
CA ASP A 182 -14.53 13.90 -26.69
C ASP A 182 -13.43 12.89 -26.34
N GLU A 183 -13.36 12.52 -25.04
CA GLU A 183 -12.37 11.59 -24.54
C GLU A 183 -12.50 10.18 -25.13
N ALA A 184 -13.74 9.69 -25.27
CA ALA A 184 -13.99 8.36 -25.83
C ALA A 184 -13.58 8.29 -27.31
N TYR A 185 -13.87 9.37 -28.06
CA TYR A 185 -13.45 9.47 -29.45
C TYR A 185 -11.94 9.59 -29.58
N ARG A 186 -11.30 10.36 -28.72
CA ARG A 186 -9.83 10.46 -28.62
C ARG A 186 -9.18 9.12 -28.37
N ALA A 187 -9.70 8.33 -27.38
CA ALA A 187 -9.19 7.01 -27.09
C ALA A 187 -9.29 6.05 -28.29
N LYS A 188 -10.40 6.12 -29.05
CA LYS A 188 -10.57 5.35 -30.28
C LYS A 188 -9.52 5.70 -31.33
N LEU A 189 -9.25 6.98 -31.54
CA LEU A 189 -8.24 7.42 -32.50
C LEU A 189 -6.82 7.07 -32.04
N MET A 190 -6.52 7.18 -30.74
CA MET A 190 -5.22 6.73 -30.20
C MET A 190 -5.00 5.24 -30.49
N ALA A 191 -6.01 4.41 -30.32
CA ALA A 191 -5.95 2.98 -30.66
C ALA A 191 -5.77 2.76 -32.17
N GLU A 192 -6.47 3.53 -33.03
CA GLU A 192 -6.35 3.48 -34.51
C GLU A 192 -4.90 3.78 -34.94
N PHE A 193 -4.26 4.77 -34.33
CA PHE A 193 -2.88 5.16 -34.63
C PHE A 193 -1.80 4.41 -33.86
N GLY A 194 -2.18 3.46 -33.00
CA GLY A 194 -1.24 2.66 -32.19
C GLY A 194 -0.50 3.47 -31.12
N ILE A 195 -1.04 4.62 -30.71
CA ILE A 195 -0.53 5.45 -29.62
C ILE A 195 -0.93 4.79 -28.30
N ARG A 196 0.05 4.26 -27.59
CA ARG A 196 -0.15 3.55 -26.30
C ARG A 196 0.33 4.38 -25.14
#